data_876a9bbb0f76c9def9299f30dd5ea13a
#
_entry.id   876a9bbb0f76c9def9299f30dd5ea13a
#
_cell.length_a   1.000
_cell.length_b   1.000
_cell.length_c   1.000
_cell.angle_alpha   90.00
_cell.angle_beta   90.00
_cell.angle_gamma   90.00
#
_symmetry.space_group_name_H-M   'P 1'
#
loop_
_entity.id
_entity.type
_entity.pdbx_description
1 polymer ?
#
loop_
_entity_poly.entity_id
_entity_poly.type
_entity_poly.pdbx_seq_one_letter_code
_entity_poly.pdbx_strand_id
1 'polypeptide(L)'
;MPPHVAQGGTVVKPRWYSHGLNRLGYYRLARAAAAVLPRPMRLAVARVVARGVGRALPAERRRVRANLERVLTGASPRELDAAVDDTFANFGAFFADLLMLNRADPARLRRYVGERAGDEHLEAVFAAGHGAVLVTAHLGNWELGGRLLACRGGAPRTHVVLSAEEDAALERHLRVNAPELRFVTRSHPAATLGLLSALRRGEAVAMQGDRPTGERGDRLVSFFGATAAFPLGPFVLARAAGAPVLPAFCTMARDGRYRVDVGAPIWVKSGEEMAGLEAMVAALEDAVRAHPTQWFNFFDVWAPPVDRS
;
A
#
# COMPACT_ATOMS: atom_id res chain seq x y z
N MET A 1 17.50 34.65 -35.64
CA MET A 1 17.68 33.81 -34.43
C MET A 1 16.34 33.76 -33.70
N PRO A 2 15.63 32.62 -33.62
CA PRO A 2 14.45 32.48 -32.77
C PRO A 2 14.91 32.09 -31.36
N PRO A 3 14.17 32.50 -30.30
CA PRO A 3 14.53 32.22 -28.91
C PRO A 3 14.28 30.73 -28.55
N HIS A 4 15.24 30.11 -27.89
CA HIS A 4 15.12 28.80 -27.29
C HIS A 4 14.02 28.81 -26.25
N VAL A 5 12.97 28.01 -26.49
CA VAL A 5 11.96 27.64 -25.49
C VAL A 5 12.63 26.63 -24.56
N ALA A 6 12.86 27.04 -23.33
CA ALA A 6 13.29 26.14 -22.26
C ALA A 6 12.15 25.13 -22.00
N GLN A 7 12.40 23.86 -22.29
CA GLN A 7 11.54 22.76 -21.89
C GLN A 7 11.58 22.67 -20.37
N GLY A 8 10.48 23.02 -19.72
CA GLY A 8 10.26 22.85 -18.29
C GLY A 8 10.21 21.36 -17.94
N GLY A 9 11.36 20.76 -17.67
CA GLY A 9 11.44 19.41 -17.10
C GLY A 9 10.86 19.44 -15.70
N THR A 10 9.74 18.77 -15.49
CA THR A 10 9.21 18.45 -14.16
C THR A 10 10.27 17.64 -13.43
N VAL A 11 10.94 18.26 -12.45
CA VAL A 11 11.85 17.54 -11.55
C VAL A 11 10.99 16.62 -10.68
N VAL A 12 10.82 15.38 -11.12
CA VAL A 12 10.23 14.32 -10.32
C VAL A 12 11.17 14.10 -9.14
N LYS A 13 10.74 14.49 -7.92
CA LYS A 13 11.53 14.20 -6.71
C LYS A 13 11.72 12.69 -6.62
N PRO A 14 12.97 12.19 -6.43
CA PRO A 14 13.22 10.77 -6.32
C PRO A 14 12.39 10.21 -5.16
N ARG A 15 11.61 9.19 -5.43
CA ARG A 15 10.90 8.44 -4.39
C ARG A 15 11.94 7.74 -3.53
N TRP A 16 11.61 7.47 -2.25
CA TRP A 16 12.54 6.84 -1.30
C TRP A 16 13.14 5.51 -1.80
N TYR A 17 12.47 4.83 -2.73
CA TYR A 17 12.93 3.59 -3.35
C TYR A 17 13.64 3.80 -4.72
N SER A 18 13.76 5.02 -5.23
CA SER A 18 14.54 5.35 -6.44
C SER A 18 16.05 5.48 -6.16
N HIS A 19 16.54 4.75 -5.15
CA HIS A 19 17.97 4.60 -4.94
C HIS A 19 18.60 3.75 -6.06
N GLY A 20 19.92 3.88 -6.28
CA GLY A 20 20.65 3.09 -7.28
C GLY A 20 20.52 1.56 -7.18
N LEU A 21 19.86 1.07 -6.12
CA LEU A 21 19.46 -0.33 -5.93
C LEU A 21 18.16 -0.71 -6.69
N ASN A 22 17.40 0.25 -7.22
CA ASN A 22 16.15 -0.02 -7.94
C ASN A 22 16.42 -0.38 -9.42
N ARG A 23 17.24 -1.40 -9.64
CA ARG A 23 17.59 -1.91 -10.97
C ARG A 23 17.07 -3.33 -11.14
N LEU A 24 16.44 -3.61 -12.27
CA LEU A 24 15.88 -4.92 -12.61
C LEU A 24 16.87 -6.09 -12.38
N GLY A 25 18.18 -5.85 -12.60
CA GLY A 25 19.23 -6.85 -12.36
C GLY A 25 19.30 -7.31 -10.91
N TYR A 26 19.22 -6.40 -9.95
CA TYR A 26 19.22 -6.74 -8.53
C TYR A 26 17.97 -7.53 -8.11
N TYR A 27 16.80 -7.19 -8.68
CA TYR A 27 15.56 -7.91 -8.43
C TYR A 27 15.60 -9.34 -8.98
N ARG A 28 16.18 -9.54 -10.18
CA ARG A 28 16.39 -10.88 -10.76
C ARG A 28 17.33 -11.72 -9.92
N LEU A 29 18.45 -11.14 -9.48
CA LEU A 29 19.42 -11.82 -8.61
C LEU A 29 18.79 -12.16 -7.25
N ALA A 30 18.12 -11.21 -6.61
CA ALA A 30 17.42 -11.43 -5.35
C ALA A 30 16.36 -12.54 -5.47
N ARG A 31 15.62 -12.57 -6.59
CA ARG A 31 14.64 -13.62 -6.87
C ARG A 31 15.31 -14.98 -7.07
N ALA A 32 16.41 -15.06 -7.83
CA ALA A 32 17.13 -16.30 -8.05
C ALA A 32 17.68 -16.85 -6.73
N ALA A 33 18.31 -15.99 -5.91
CA ALA A 33 18.79 -16.35 -4.57
C ALA A 33 17.65 -16.79 -3.64
N ALA A 34 16.52 -16.10 -3.70
CA ALA A 34 15.34 -16.43 -2.90
C ALA A 34 14.68 -17.76 -3.31
N ALA A 35 14.82 -18.18 -4.58
CA ALA A 35 14.17 -19.38 -5.11
C ALA A 35 14.78 -20.68 -4.58
N VAL A 36 16.05 -20.67 -4.20
CA VAL A 36 16.76 -21.86 -3.69
C VAL A 36 16.54 -22.12 -2.20
N LEU A 37 15.98 -21.15 -1.48
CA LEU A 37 15.78 -21.26 -0.03
C LEU A 37 14.32 -21.62 0.30
N PRO A 38 14.07 -22.52 1.26
CA PRO A 38 12.76 -22.67 1.88
C PRO A 38 12.28 -21.32 2.45
N ARG A 39 10.96 -21.09 2.42
CA ARG A 39 10.38 -19.78 2.81
C ARG A 39 10.85 -19.28 4.19
N PRO A 40 10.90 -20.09 5.28
CA PRO A 40 11.35 -19.59 6.58
C PRO A 40 12.79 -19.07 6.54
N MET A 41 13.69 -19.79 5.88
CA MET A 41 15.09 -19.38 5.71
C MET A 41 15.20 -18.12 4.84
N ARG A 42 14.46 -18.06 3.75
CA ARG A 42 14.40 -16.89 2.87
C ARG A 42 13.97 -15.65 3.63
N LEU A 43 12.90 -15.73 4.44
CA LEU A 43 12.43 -14.60 5.24
C LEU A 43 13.44 -14.20 6.31
N ALA A 44 14.12 -15.17 6.95
CA ALA A 44 15.16 -14.90 7.94
C ALA A 44 16.35 -14.15 7.30
N VAL A 45 16.86 -14.65 6.17
CA VAL A 45 17.94 -14.00 5.41
C VAL A 45 17.52 -12.59 4.96
N ALA A 46 16.32 -12.44 4.41
CA ALA A 46 15.81 -11.15 3.97
C ALA A 46 15.72 -10.13 5.12
N ARG A 47 15.30 -10.57 6.33
CA ARG A 47 15.28 -9.73 7.53
C ARG A 47 16.68 -9.26 7.94
N VAL A 48 17.66 -10.16 7.95
CA VAL A 48 19.04 -9.81 8.30
C VAL A 48 19.63 -8.82 7.30
N VAL A 49 19.48 -9.10 6.01
CA VAL A 49 19.96 -8.21 4.93
C VAL A 49 19.30 -6.83 5.02
N ALA A 50 17.99 -6.79 5.20
CA ALA A 50 17.25 -5.53 5.27
C ALA A 50 17.61 -4.70 6.52
N ARG A 51 17.89 -5.32 7.66
CA ARG A 51 18.45 -4.60 8.82
C ARG A 51 19.80 -3.97 8.49
N GLY A 52 20.68 -4.72 7.81
CA GLY A 52 21.98 -4.21 7.37
C GLY A 52 21.84 -3.01 6.43
N VAL A 53 20.98 -3.14 5.41
CA VAL A 53 20.65 -2.04 4.48
C VAL A 53 20.07 -0.84 5.23
N GLY A 54 19.13 -1.06 6.15
CA GLY A 54 18.54 0.00 6.97
C GLY A 54 19.58 0.78 7.78
N ARG A 55 20.62 0.13 8.29
CA ARG A 55 21.74 0.80 8.99
C ARG A 55 22.59 1.66 8.06
N ALA A 56 22.65 1.32 6.78
CA ALA A 56 23.34 2.11 5.76
C ALA A 56 22.48 3.28 5.22
N LEU A 57 21.21 3.42 5.66
CA LEU A 57 20.28 4.44 5.23
C LEU A 57 19.86 5.36 6.42
N PRO A 58 20.76 6.23 6.91
CA PRO A 58 20.52 7.00 8.14
C PRO A 58 19.38 8.01 8.02
N ALA A 59 19.11 8.52 6.82
CA ALA A 59 18.01 9.46 6.59
C ALA A 59 16.65 8.78 6.72
N GLU A 60 16.49 7.61 6.11
CA GLU A 60 15.28 6.79 6.18
C GLU A 60 15.04 6.29 7.60
N ARG A 61 16.10 5.84 8.29
CA ARG A 61 16.02 5.44 9.70
C ARG A 61 15.50 6.57 10.58
N ARG A 62 15.99 7.80 10.42
CA ARG A 62 15.48 8.95 11.18
C ARG A 62 14.00 9.20 10.95
N ARG A 63 13.55 9.10 9.69
CA ARG A 63 12.13 9.28 9.33
C ARG A 63 11.24 8.19 9.92
N VAL A 64 11.64 6.92 9.78
CA VAL A 64 10.92 5.78 10.39
C VAL A 64 10.87 5.95 11.91
N ARG A 65 11.99 6.34 12.54
CA ARG A 65 12.03 6.58 13.98
C ARG A 65 11.05 7.68 14.40
N ALA A 66 11.05 8.83 13.70
CA ALA A 66 10.14 9.95 13.99
C ALA A 66 8.66 9.53 13.84
N ASN A 67 8.34 8.73 12.82
CA ASN A 67 7.00 8.18 12.65
C ASN A 67 6.63 7.23 13.80
N LEU A 68 7.51 6.30 14.16
CA LEU A 68 7.27 5.33 15.24
C LEU A 68 7.19 5.98 16.62
N GLU A 69 7.89 7.07 16.85
CA GLU A 69 7.86 7.81 18.12
C GLU A 69 6.46 8.40 18.41
N ARG A 70 5.71 8.78 17.37
CA ARG A 70 4.31 9.20 17.48
C ARG A 70 3.36 8.03 17.70
N VAL A 71 3.64 6.89 17.06
CA VAL A 71 2.79 5.68 17.16
C VAL A 71 2.99 4.97 18.49
N LEU A 72 4.24 4.85 18.94
CA LEU A 72 4.67 4.14 20.16
C LEU A 72 4.89 5.12 21.30
N THR A 73 3.85 5.84 21.69
CA THR A 73 3.94 6.83 22.77
C THR A 73 4.44 6.19 24.07
N GLY A 74 5.46 6.80 24.68
CA GLY A 74 6.08 6.30 25.91
C GLY A 74 7.12 5.20 25.73
N ALA A 75 7.42 4.77 24.50
CA ALA A 75 8.50 3.82 24.24
C ALA A 75 9.88 4.42 24.57
N SER A 76 10.73 3.63 25.19
CA SER A 76 12.12 4.00 25.47
C SER A 76 12.93 4.15 24.18
N PRO A 77 14.07 4.85 24.18
CA PRO A 77 14.95 4.94 23.01
C PRO A 77 15.39 3.58 22.46
N ARG A 78 15.58 2.57 23.33
CA ARG A 78 15.95 1.21 22.91
C ARG A 78 14.81 0.49 22.21
N GLU A 79 13.58 0.64 22.71
CA GLU A 79 12.39 0.05 22.07
C GLU A 79 12.13 0.68 20.70
N LEU A 80 12.30 2.00 20.57
CA LEU A 80 12.20 2.70 19.30
C LEU A 80 13.27 2.23 18.31
N ASP A 81 14.53 2.08 18.73
CA ASP A 81 15.59 1.58 17.86
C ASP A 81 15.33 0.12 17.39
N ALA A 82 14.84 -0.72 18.30
CA ALA A 82 14.42 -2.09 17.96
C ALA A 82 13.25 -2.08 16.97
N ALA A 83 12.23 -1.24 17.17
CA ALA A 83 11.10 -1.10 16.27
C ALA A 83 11.52 -0.59 14.88
N VAL A 84 12.49 0.33 14.80
CA VAL A 84 13.07 0.76 13.53
C VAL A 84 13.76 -0.40 12.81
N ASP A 85 14.62 -1.16 13.51
CA ASP A 85 15.29 -2.34 12.93
C ASP A 85 14.28 -3.39 12.46
N ASP A 86 13.20 -3.61 13.21
CA ASP A 86 12.13 -4.53 12.86
C ASP A 86 11.29 -4.03 11.68
N THR A 87 11.11 -2.74 11.52
CA THR A 87 10.44 -2.15 10.34
C THR A 87 11.22 -2.46 9.08
N PHE A 88 12.52 -2.24 9.05
CA PHE A 88 13.37 -2.62 7.90
C PHE A 88 13.35 -4.13 7.68
N ALA A 89 13.46 -4.93 8.73
CA ALA A 89 13.42 -6.39 8.65
C ALA A 89 12.12 -6.91 8.05
N ASN A 90 10.98 -6.41 8.52
CA ASN A 90 9.66 -6.78 8.00
C ASN A 90 9.49 -6.36 6.54
N PHE A 91 9.93 -5.15 6.18
CA PHE A 91 9.93 -4.70 4.78
C PHE A 91 10.71 -5.67 3.88
N GLY A 92 11.92 -6.08 4.29
CA GLY A 92 12.71 -7.06 3.54
C GLY A 92 12.03 -8.42 3.41
N ALA A 93 11.40 -8.92 4.47
CA ALA A 93 10.66 -10.18 4.44
C ALA A 93 9.45 -10.12 3.49
N PHE A 94 8.67 -9.04 3.54
CA PHE A 94 7.53 -8.86 2.64
C PHE A 94 7.95 -8.72 1.18
N PHE A 95 9.05 -8.01 0.94
CA PHE A 95 9.62 -7.89 -0.39
C PHE A 95 10.10 -9.24 -0.95
N ALA A 96 10.75 -10.07 -0.11
CA ALA A 96 11.17 -11.42 -0.51
C ALA A 96 9.96 -12.32 -0.83
N ASP A 97 8.86 -12.21 -0.09
CA ASP A 97 7.62 -12.92 -0.41
C ASP A 97 6.96 -12.38 -1.69
N LEU A 98 6.92 -11.06 -1.88
CA LEU A 98 6.39 -10.46 -3.11
C LEU A 98 7.11 -11.01 -4.35
N LEU A 99 8.44 -11.04 -4.35
CA LEU A 99 9.24 -11.56 -5.47
C LEU A 99 8.92 -13.02 -5.82
N MET A 100 8.51 -13.82 -4.85
CA MET A 100 8.23 -15.26 -5.02
C MET A 100 6.76 -15.57 -5.24
N LEU A 101 5.86 -14.77 -4.71
CA LEU A 101 4.43 -15.04 -4.69
C LEU A 101 3.62 -14.22 -5.71
N ASN A 102 4.21 -13.16 -6.27
CA ASN A 102 3.52 -12.30 -7.25
C ASN A 102 3.08 -13.04 -8.53
N ARG A 103 3.62 -14.24 -8.78
CA ARG A 103 3.27 -15.13 -9.92
C ARG A 103 2.73 -16.49 -9.46
N ALA A 104 2.51 -16.66 -8.16
CA ALA A 104 1.98 -17.91 -7.64
C ALA A 104 0.50 -18.06 -8.05
N ASP A 105 0.09 -19.29 -8.30
CA ASP A 105 -1.30 -19.61 -8.52
C ASP A 105 -2.16 -19.40 -7.24
N PRO A 106 -3.50 -19.26 -7.39
CA PRO A 106 -4.39 -19.04 -6.26
C PRO A 106 -4.31 -20.11 -5.17
N ALA A 107 -4.11 -21.38 -5.52
CA ALA A 107 -4.05 -22.47 -4.55
C ALA A 107 -2.79 -22.36 -3.68
N ARG A 108 -1.66 -21.99 -4.30
CA ARG A 108 -0.42 -21.73 -3.58
C ARG A 108 -0.53 -20.51 -2.68
N LEU A 109 -1.14 -19.42 -3.16
CA LEU A 109 -1.32 -18.19 -2.36
C LEU A 109 -2.17 -18.45 -1.12
N ARG A 110 -3.28 -19.20 -1.24
CA ARG A 110 -4.14 -19.54 -0.12
C ARG A 110 -3.41 -20.26 1.03
N ARG A 111 -2.35 -21.03 0.76
CA ARG A 111 -1.55 -21.69 1.81
C ARG A 111 -0.82 -20.72 2.73
N TYR A 112 -0.60 -19.48 2.27
CA TYR A 112 0.08 -18.45 3.07
C TYR A 112 -0.90 -17.56 3.83
N VAL A 113 -2.20 -17.72 3.63
CA VAL A 113 -3.23 -17.03 4.43
C VAL A 113 -3.50 -17.86 5.68
N GLY A 114 -3.33 -17.25 6.84
CA GLY A 114 -3.65 -17.85 8.15
C GLY A 114 -5.04 -17.50 8.59
N GLU A 115 -5.37 -16.24 8.57
CA GLU A 115 -6.61 -15.69 9.11
C GLU A 115 -7.21 -14.67 8.13
N ARG A 116 -8.52 -14.59 8.14
CA ARG A 116 -9.29 -13.57 7.42
C ARG A 116 -10.40 -13.08 8.34
N ALA A 117 -10.56 -11.77 8.40
CA ALA A 117 -11.62 -11.13 9.17
C ALA A 117 -12.35 -10.11 8.30
N GLY A 118 -13.65 -9.98 8.48
CA GLY A 118 -14.50 -9.04 7.77
C GLY A 118 -14.81 -9.41 6.32
N ASP A 119 -14.60 -10.67 5.93
CA ASP A 119 -14.98 -11.16 4.59
C ASP A 119 -16.47 -10.99 4.33
N GLU A 120 -17.30 -11.09 5.37
CA GLU A 120 -18.74 -10.87 5.34
C GLU A 120 -19.11 -9.46 4.87
N HIS A 121 -18.29 -8.46 5.14
CA HIS A 121 -18.50 -7.09 4.65
C HIS A 121 -18.40 -7.00 3.13
N LEU A 122 -17.38 -7.64 2.55
CA LEU A 122 -17.24 -7.70 1.10
C LEU A 122 -18.35 -8.53 0.45
N GLU A 123 -18.69 -9.66 1.06
CA GLU A 123 -19.74 -10.55 0.54
C GLU A 123 -21.08 -9.83 0.52
N ALA A 124 -21.45 -9.12 1.59
CA ALA A 124 -22.67 -8.35 1.64
C ALA A 124 -22.74 -7.26 0.57
N VAL A 125 -21.63 -6.51 0.37
CA VAL A 125 -21.54 -5.43 -0.63
C VAL A 125 -21.71 -5.99 -2.04
N PHE A 126 -21.00 -7.06 -2.39
CA PHE A 126 -21.09 -7.65 -3.72
C PHE A 126 -22.40 -8.40 -3.96
N ALA A 127 -22.97 -9.09 -2.96
CA ALA A 127 -24.28 -9.72 -3.06
C ALA A 127 -25.41 -8.71 -3.29
N ALA A 128 -25.26 -7.48 -2.80
CA ALA A 128 -26.16 -6.37 -3.07
C ALA A 128 -25.97 -5.72 -4.46
N GLY A 129 -25.02 -6.25 -5.26
CA GLY A 129 -24.74 -5.74 -6.62
C GLY A 129 -23.88 -4.47 -6.66
N HIS A 130 -23.31 -4.05 -5.53
CA HIS A 130 -22.43 -2.88 -5.50
C HIS A 130 -20.98 -3.25 -5.80
N GLY A 131 -20.25 -2.32 -6.42
CA GLY A 131 -18.78 -2.35 -6.40
C GLY A 131 -18.24 -1.90 -5.05
N ALA A 132 -16.93 -2.03 -4.86
CA ALA A 132 -16.27 -1.62 -3.62
C ALA A 132 -14.96 -0.87 -3.88
N VAL A 133 -14.73 0.23 -3.15
CA VAL A 133 -13.41 0.89 -3.10
C VAL A 133 -12.67 0.36 -1.89
N LEU A 134 -11.64 -0.44 -2.12
CA LEU A 134 -10.79 -1.00 -1.08
C LEU A 134 -9.63 -0.05 -0.82
N VAL A 135 -9.60 0.58 0.34
CA VAL A 135 -8.52 1.49 0.71
C VAL A 135 -7.57 0.76 1.64
N THR A 136 -6.33 0.65 1.20
CA THR A 136 -5.23 0.07 1.97
C THR A 136 -4.17 1.13 2.30
N ALA A 137 -3.11 0.71 2.97
CA ALA A 137 -1.97 1.53 3.33
C ALA A 137 -0.66 0.82 2.97
N HIS A 138 0.47 1.52 3.10
CA HIS A 138 1.79 0.88 3.08
C HIS A 138 2.01 0.08 4.40
N LEU A 139 1.00 -0.66 4.81
CA LEU A 139 0.95 -1.51 5.99
C LEU A 139 0.92 -2.98 5.57
N GLY A 140 1.84 -3.76 6.08
CA GLY A 140 1.95 -5.16 5.76
C GLY A 140 2.33 -5.42 4.28
N ASN A 141 1.82 -6.49 3.70
CA ASN A 141 2.08 -6.84 2.29
C ASN A 141 0.88 -6.48 1.41
N TRP A 142 0.65 -5.20 1.21
CA TRP A 142 -0.46 -4.66 0.40
C TRP A 142 -0.42 -5.13 -1.07
N GLU A 143 0.77 -5.32 -1.64
CA GLU A 143 0.94 -5.81 -3.01
C GLU A 143 0.41 -7.26 -3.14
N LEU A 144 0.68 -8.10 -2.15
CA LEU A 144 0.15 -9.46 -2.08
C LEU A 144 -1.33 -9.45 -1.68
N GLY A 145 -1.76 -8.50 -0.85
CA GLY A 145 -3.13 -8.36 -0.38
C GLY A 145 -4.15 -8.32 -1.51
N GLY A 146 -3.90 -7.53 -2.55
CA GLY A 146 -4.75 -7.46 -3.74
C GLY A 146 -4.89 -8.81 -4.44
N ARG A 147 -3.82 -9.60 -4.50
CA ARG A 147 -3.84 -10.95 -5.07
C ARG A 147 -4.59 -11.95 -4.18
N LEU A 148 -4.39 -11.88 -2.89
CA LEU A 148 -5.09 -12.74 -1.92
C LEU A 148 -6.59 -12.46 -1.94
N LEU A 149 -6.98 -11.22 -2.15
CA LEU A 149 -8.37 -10.83 -2.30
C LEU A 149 -8.97 -11.38 -3.59
N ALA A 150 -8.28 -11.20 -4.72
CA ALA A 150 -8.70 -11.69 -6.03
C ALA A 150 -8.76 -13.22 -6.11
N CYS A 151 -8.01 -13.94 -5.25
CA CYS A 151 -8.03 -15.40 -5.19
C CYS A 151 -9.23 -16.00 -4.45
N ARG A 152 -10.18 -15.18 -3.97
CA ARG A 152 -11.44 -15.69 -3.42
C ARG A 152 -12.29 -16.26 -4.57
N GLY A 153 -12.85 -17.45 -4.36
CA GLY A 153 -13.82 -18.01 -5.31
C GLY A 153 -15.02 -17.06 -5.46
N GLY A 154 -15.35 -16.69 -6.70
CA GLY A 154 -16.44 -15.76 -6.98
C GLY A 154 -16.14 -14.27 -6.70
N ALA A 155 -14.89 -13.92 -6.38
CA ALA A 155 -14.52 -12.52 -6.22
C ALA A 155 -14.67 -11.74 -7.55
N PRO A 156 -15.23 -10.53 -7.52
CA PRO A 156 -15.27 -9.69 -8.71
C PRO A 156 -13.87 -9.25 -9.10
N ARG A 157 -13.72 -8.82 -10.37
CA ARG A 157 -12.45 -8.27 -10.85
C ARG A 157 -12.01 -7.09 -9.98
N THR A 158 -10.72 -7.08 -9.61
CA THR A 158 -10.13 -6.03 -8.80
C THR A 158 -9.17 -5.17 -9.65
N HIS A 159 -9.39 -3.87 -9.64
CA HIS A 159 -8.53 -2.88 -10.29
C HIS A 159 -7.62 -2.26 -9.24
N VAL A 160 -6.31 -2.53 -9.30
CA VAL A 160 -5.33 -1.94 -8.37
C VAL A 160 -4.79 -0.66 -8.98
N VAL A 161 -5.05 0.45 -8.31
CA VAL A 161 -4.59 1.78 -8.75
C VAL A 161 -3.18 2.03 -8.25
N LEU A 162 -2.30 2.38 -9.16
CA LEU A 162 -0.89 2.62 -8.89
C LEU A 162 -0.48 4.00 -9.37
N SER A 163 0.54 4.54 -8.71
CA SER A 163 1.33 5.60 -9.32
C SER A 163 2.32 4.98 -10.32
N ALA A 164 2.57 5.65 -11.45
CA ALA A 164 3.55 5.19 -12.43
C ALA A 164 4.95 5.03 -11.79
N GLU A 165 5.61 3.91 -12.07
CA GLU A 165 7.01 3.71 -11.72
C GLU A 165 7.92 4.36 -12.78
N GLU A 166 9.11 4.80 -12.37
CA GLU A 166 10.12 5.34 -13.30
C GLU A 166 10.68 4.25 -14.23
N ASP A 167 10.76 2.99 -13.74
CA ASP A 167 11.21 1.83 -14.51
C ASP A 167 10.03 0.94 -14.89
N ALA A 168 9.53 1.10 -16.12
CA ALA A 168 8.45 0.28 -16.67
C ALA A 168 8.79 -1.22 -16.78
N ALA A 169 10.08 -1.59 -16.86
CA ALA A 169 10.49 -2.99 -16.89
C ALA A 169 10.41 -3.63 -15.50
N LEU A 170 10.76 -2.87 -14.47
CA LEU A 170 10.59 -3.28 -13.09
C LEU A 170 9.11 -3.41 -12.74
N GLU A 171 8.29 -2.45 -13.14
CA GLU A 171 6.84 -2.49 -12.95
C GLU A 171 6.24 -3.78 -13.53
N ARG A 172 6.54 -4.09 -14.79
CA ARG A 172 6.11 -5.35 -15.44
C ARG A 172 6.65 -6.61 -14.77
N HIS A 173 7.81 -6.52 -14.13
CA HIS A 173 8.40 -7.66 -13.42
C HIS A 173 7.68 -7.94 -12.10
N LEU A 174 7.30 -6.92 -11.37
CA LEU A 174 6.63 -7.03 -10.07
C LEU A 174 5.11 -7.21 -10.20
N ARG A 175 4.48 -6.57 -11.18
CA ARG A 175 3.03 -6.48 -11.31
C ARG A 175 2.54 -7.30 -12.50
N VAL A 176 2.13 -8.52 -12.22
CA VAL A 176 1.62 -9.45 -13.23
C VAL A 176 0.10 -9.44 -13.18
N ASN A 177 -0.54 -9.02 -14.27
CA ASN A 177 -1.99 -9.13 -14.43
C ASN A 177 -2.45 -10.60 -14.31
N ALA A 178 -3.63 -10.78 -13.75
CA ALA A 178 -4.35 -12.05 -13.70
C ALA A 178 -5.79 -11.80 -14.19
N PRO A 179 -6.57 -12.83 -14.50
CA PRO A 179 -7.95 -12.66 -14.95
C PRO A 179 -8.78 -11.79 -14.02
N GLU A 180 -8.57 -11.94 -12.68
CA GLU A 180 -9.30 -11.26 -11.63
C GLU A 180 -8.59 -9.97 -11.15
N LEU A 181 -7.36 -9.68 -11.62
CA LEU A 181 -6.54 -8.57 -11.14
C LEU A 181 -5.99 -7.74 -12.30
N ARG A 182 -6.30 -6.45 -12.31
CA ARG A 182 -5.76 -5.48 -13.26
C ARG A 182 -5.04 -4.35 -12.54
N PHE A 183 -3.90 -3.95 -13.08
CA PHE A 183 -3.20 -2.76 -12.61
C PHE A 183 -3.55 -1.57 -13.49
N VAL A 184 -3.92 -0.45 -12.87
CA VAL A 184 -4.33 0.79 -13.53
C VAL A 184 -3.41 1.93 -13.06
N THR A 185 -2.73 2.58 -13.99
CA THR A 185 -1.89 3.73 -13.67
C THR A 185 -2.73 4.98 -13.52
N ARG A 186 -2.63 5.64 -12.37
CA ARG A 186 -3.42 6.84 -12.02
C ARG A 186 -3.27 8.01 -13.00
N SER A 187 -2.09 8.18 -13.58
CA SER A 187 -1.78 9.27 -14.51
C SER A 187 -2.44 9.14 -15.89
N HIS A 188 -3.09 8.01 -16.19
CA HIS A 188 -3.78 7.84 -17.47
C HIS A 188 -5.07 8.68 -17.49
N PRO A 189 -5.30 9.53 -18.51
CA PRO A 189 -6.46 10.45 -18.55
C PRO A 189 -7.82 9.77 -18.40
N ALA A 190 -7.99 8.57 -18.95
CA ALA A 190 -9.23 7.80 -18.86
C ALA A 190 -9.33 6.91 -17.60
N ALA A 191 -8.33 6.91 -16.72
CA ALA A 191 -8.29 6.00 -15.56
C ALA A 191 -9.52 6.20 -14.67
N THR A 192 -9.83 7.43 -14.28
CA THR A 192 -10.96 7.74 -13.38
C THR A 192 -12.28 7.27 -13.94
N LEU A 193 -12.56 7.51 -15.24
CA LEU A 193 -13.80 7.07 -15.88
C LEU A 193 -13.86 5.54 -15.96
N GLY A 194 -12.73 4.89 -16.23
CA GLY A 194 -12.62 3.43 -16.26
C GLY A 194 -12.90 2.80 -14.89
N LEU A 195 -12.35 3.39 -13.82
CA LEU A 195 -12.57 2.94 -12.45
C LEU A 195 -14.03 3.17 -11.99
N LEU A 196 -14.61 4.33 -12.34
CA LEU A 196 -16.03 4.61 -12.08
C LEU A 196 -16.93 3.58 -12.75
N SER A 197 -16.66 3.26 -14.02
CA SER A 197 -17.41 2.26 -14.77
C SER A 197 -17.23 0.85 -14.17
N ALA A 198 -16.03 0.50 -13.69
CA ALA A 198 -15.76 -0.77 -13.03
C ALA A 198 -16.60 -0.92 -11.76
N LEU A 199 -16.59 0.10 -10.88
CA LEU A 199 -17.40 0.12 -9.66
C LEU A 199 -18.90 -0.04 -9.95
N ARG A 200 -19.41 0.63 -10.99
CA ARG A 200 -20.83 0.54 -11.40
C ARG A 200 -21.21 -0.84 -11.97
N ARG A 201 -20.22 -1.64 -12.39
CA ARG A 201 -20.42 -3.05 -12.79
C ARG A 201 -20.30 -4.04 -11.62
N GLY A 202 -20.17 -3.55 -10.38
CA GLY A 202 -19.98 -4.41 -9.21
C GLY A 202 -18.53 -4.92 -9.04
N GLU A 203 -17.54 -4.30 -9.71
CA GLU A 203 -16.13 -4.66 -9.60
C GLU A 203 -15.45 -3.93 -8.42
N ALA A 204 -14.28 -4.41 -7.98
CA ALA A 204 -13.52 -3.79 -6.91
C ALA A 204 -12.44 -2.84 -7.46
N VAL A 205 -12.20 -1.74 -6.74
CA VAL A 205 -11.08 -0.82 -6.98
C VAL A 205 -10.25 -0.74 -5.71
N ALA A 206 -8.99 -1.17 -5.77
CA ALA A 206 -8.06 -1.11 -4.65
C ALA A 206 -7.06 0.02 -4.83
N MET A 207 -6.85 0.84 -3.80
CA MET A 207 -5.90 1.94 -3.80
C MET A 207 -5.29 2.19 -2.43
N GLN A 208 -4.10 2.76 -2.42
CA GLN A 208 -3.45 3.19 -1.19
C GLN A 208 -3.96 4.57 -0.77
N GLY A 209 -4.24 4.74 0.52
CA GLY A 209 -4.81 5.93 1.09
C GLY A 209 -3.99 6.58 2.20
N ASP A 210 -2.76 6.13 2.46
CA ASP A 210 -1.93 6.62 3.57
C ASP A 210 -0.81 7.60 3.16
N ARG A 211 -0.78 8.03 1.91
CA ARG A 211 0.20 9.00 1.42
C ARG A 211 -0.46 10.11 0.64
N PRO A 212 -0.09 11.36 0.91
CA PRO A 212 -0.57 12.48 0.13
C PRO A 212 -0.12 12.34 -1.34
N THR A 213 -1.00 12.73 -2.24
CA THR A 213 -0.72 12.71 -3.68
C THR A 213 0.12 13.93 -4.10
N GLY A 214 0.16 14.95 -3.26
CA GLY A 214 0.73 16.27 -3.56
C GLY A 214 -0.15 17.08 -4.51
N GLU A 215 -1.42 16.73 -4.64
CA GLU A 215 -2.41 17.41 -5.46
C GLU A 215 -3.42 18.17 -4.59
N ARG A 216 -4.24 19.05 -5.20
CA ARG A 216 -5.29 19.81 -4.50
C ARG A 216 -6.37 18.94 -3.84
N GLY A 217 -6.37 17.63 -4.12
CA GLY A 217 -7.29 16.65 -3.55
C GLY A 217 -6.92 16.13 -2.16
N ASP A 218 -5.73 16.45 -1.66
CA ASP A 218 -5.33 16.03 -0.32
C ASP A 218 -6.02 16.88 0.76
N ARG A 219 -6.33 16.28 1.90
CA ARG A 219 -6.96 16.93 3.06
C ARG A 219 -6.17 16.64 4.33
N LEU A 220 -6.19 17.63 5.22
CA LEU A 220 -5.55 17.54 6.53
C LEU A 220 -6.52 16.88 7.52
N VAL A 221 -6.08 15.80 8.16
CA VAL A 221 -6.83 15.02 9.15
C VAL A 221 -5.95 14.76 10.35
N SER A 222 -6.55 14.66 11.54
CA SER A 222 -5.84 14.20 12.73
C SER A 222 -5.44 12.73 12.60
N PHE A 223 -4.17 12.42 12.83
CA PHE A 223 -3.61 11.08 12.79
C PHE A 223 -2.56 10.95 13.88
N PHE A 224 -2.76 10.05 14.82
CA PHE A 224 -1.96 9.95 16.07
C PHE A 224 -1.79 11.31 16.78
N GLY A 225 -2.88 12.06 16.91
CA GLY A 225 -2.91 13.33 17.63
C GLY A 225 -2.21 14.49 16.92
N ALA A 226 -1.74 14.33 15.70
CA ALA A 226 -1.14 15.39 14.90
C ALA A 226 -1.74 15.44 13.49
N THR A 227 -1.69 16.61 12.85
CA THR A 227 -2.26 16.82 11.53
C THR A 227 -1.38 16.19 10.45
N ALA A 228 -1.96 15.33 9.62
CA ALA A 228 -1.32 14.71 8.45
C ALA A 228 -2.20 14.83 7.21
N ALA A 229 -1.58 14.79 6.02
CA ALA A 229 -2.30 14.93 4.75
C ALA A 229 -2.66 13.56 4.15
N PHE A 230 -3.94 13.41 3.77
CA PHE A 230 -4.48 12.19 3.17
C PHE A 230 -5.27 12.48 1.90
N PRO A 231 -5.28 11.55 0.91
CA PRO A 231 -6.01 11.74 -0.34
C PRO A 231 -7.52 11.59 -0.16
N LEU A 232 -8.30 12.57 -0.63
CA LEU A 232 -9.76 12.51 -0.65
C LEU A 232 -10.30 11.70 -1.84
N GLY A 233 -9.48 11.47 -2.87
CA GLY A 233 -9.87 10.84 -4.13
C GLY A 233 -10.67 9.55 -4.02
N PRO A 234 -10.32 8.59 -3.14
CA PRO A 234 -11.07 7.35 -2.94
C PRO A 234 -12.53 7.58 -2.56
N PHE A 235 -12.80 8.57 -1.71
CA PHE A 235 -14.14 8.89 -1.19
C PHE A 235 -14.98 9.60 -2.23
N VAL A 236 -14.37 10.49 -3.02
CA VAL A 236 -15.03 11.15 -4.17
C VAL A 236 -15.41 10.10 -5.22
N LEU A 237 -14.52 9.15 -5.52
CA LEU A 237 -14.78 8.06 -6.46
C LEU A 237 -15.91 7.15 -5.97
N ALA A 238 -15.86 6.73 -4.71
CA ALA A 238 -16.85 5.88 -4.07
C ALA A 238 -18.25 6.52 -4.13
N ARG A 239 -18.36 7.80 -3.73
CA ARG A 239 -19.60 8.56 -3.82
C ARG A 239 -20.14 8.64 -5.26
N ALA A 240 -19.28 8.97 -6.23
CA ALA A 240 -19.69 9.09 -7.64
C ALA A 240 -20.14 7.75 -8.23
N ALA A 241 -19.66 6.63 -7.70
CA ALA A 241 -20.04 5.29 -8.11
C ALA A 241 -21.27 4.75 -7.38
N GLY A 242 -21.66 5.33 -6.23
CA GLY A 242 -22.62 4.73 -5.31
C GLY A 242 -22.10 3.46 -4.63
N ALA A 243 -20.76 3.37 -4.45
CA ALA A 243 -20.07 2.23 -3.85
C ALA A 243 -19.50 2.60 -2.47
N PRO A 244 -19.41 1.67 -1.51
CA PRO A 244 -18.77 1.95 -0.23
C PRO A 244 -17.24 1.92 -0.35
N VAL A 245 -16.57 2.58 0.61
CA VAL A 245 -15.16 2.40 0.92
C VAL A 245 -15.02 1.35 2.00
N LEU A 246 -14.11 0.38 1.82
CA LEU A 246 -13.76 -0.59 2.86
C LEU A 246 -12.26 -0.49 3.16
N PRO A 247 -11.87 -0.27 4.42
CA PRO A 247 -10.50 -0.45 4.85
C PRO A 247 -10.06 -1.91 4.62
N ALA A 248 -8.88 -2.13 4.05
CA ALA A 248 -8.39 -3.49 3.80
C ALA A 248 -6.88 -3.58 4.04
N PHE A 249 -6.46 -4.43 4.96
CA PHE A 249 -5.05 -4.57 5.34
C PHE A 249 -4.59 -6.02 5.22
N CYS A 250 -3.31 -6.23 4.88
CA CYS A 250 -2.71 -7.55 4.77
C CYS A 250 -1.42 -7.60 5.58
N THR A 251 -1.50 -8.04 6.82
CA THR A 251 -0.37 -8.10 7.76
C THR A 251 0.16 -9.51 7.91
N MET A 252 1.40 -9.66 8.41
CA MET A 252 1.99 -10.95 8.69
C MET A 252 1.88 -11.25 10.19
N ALA A 253 1.30 -12.39 10.54
CA ALA A 253 1.25 -12.90 11.89
C ALA A 253 2.62 -13.49 12.34
N ARG A 254 2.75 -13.82 13.62
CA ARG A 254 4.00 -14.36 14.19
C ARG A 254 4.41 -15.72 13.59
N ASP A 255 3.46 -16.51 13.15
CA ASP A 255 3.67 -17.79 12.46
C ASP A 255 4.16 -17.62 11.00
N GLY A 256 4.28 -16.39 10.54
CA GLY A 256 4.68 -16.04 9.18
C GLY A 256 3.58 -16.16 8.13
N ARG A 257 2.34 -16.46 8.53
CA ARG A 257 1.19 -16.44 7.61
C ARG A 257 0.60 -15.05 7.54
N TYR A 258 -0.11 -14.77 6.46
CA TYR A 258 -0.77 -13.50 6.27
C TYR A 258 -2.16 -13.51 6.92
N ARG A 259 -2.48 -12.41 7.58
CA ARG A 259 -3.82 -12.05 8.01
C ARG A 259 -4.36 -10.98 7.06
N VAL A 260 -5.57 -11.19 6.58
CA VAL A 260 -6.30 -10.22 5.75
C VAL A 260 -7.49 -9.71 6.55
N ASP A 261 -7.51 -8.44 6.83
CA ASP A 261 -8.57 -7.76 7.56
C ASP A 261 -9.31 -6.80 6.63
N VAL A 262 -10.63 -6.91 6.58
CA VAL A 262 -11.52 -6.01 5.85
C VAL A 262 -12.45 -5.33 6.84
N GLY A 263 -12.36 -4.00 6.92
CA GLY A 263 -13.20 -3.20 7.80
C GLY A 263 -14.65 -3.09 7.31
N ALA A 264 -15.51 -2.57 8.17
CA ALA A 264 -16.89 -2.28 7.83
C ALA A 264 -17.02 -1.28 6.67
N PRO A 265 -18.06 -1.38 5.83
CA PRO A 265 -18.24 -0.48 4.69
C PRO A 265 -18.60 0.94 5.14
N ILE A 266 -17.85 1.91 4.62
CA ILE A 266 -18.04 3.34 4.82
C ILE A 266 -18.82 3.87 3.60
N TRP A 267 -20.10 4.14 3.78
CA TRP A 267 -20.95 4.73 2.75
C TRP A 267 -20.80 6.25 2.76
N VAL A 268 -20.47 6.84 1.60
CA VAL A 268 -20.19 8.27 1.47
C VAL A 268 -21.31 8.93 0.69
N LYS A 269 -22.08 9.82 1.33
CA LYS A 269 -23.04 10.68 0.69
C LYS A 269 -22.42 11.99 0.20
N SER A 270 -23.16 12.76 -0.56
CA SER A 270 -22.69 14.07 -1.03
C SER A 270 -22.44 15.01 0.14
N GLY A 271 -21.22 15.55 0.21
CA GLY A 271 -20.77 16.40 1.30
C GLY A 271 -20.19 15.67 2.52
N GLU A 272 -20.25 14.33 2.55
CA GLU A 272 -19.73 13.50 3.65
C GLU A 272 -18.33 12.89 3.35
N GLU A 273 -17.66 13.33 2.28
CA GLU A 273 -16.35 12.78 1.88
C GLU A 273 -15.28 12.93 2.97
N MET A 274 -15.34 14.03 3.73
CA MET A 274 -14.44 14.26 4.86
C MET A 274 -14.70 13.29 6.00
N ALA A 275 -15.95 13.08 6.38
CA ALA A 275 -16.33 12.12 7.42
C ALA A 275 -15.92 10.68 7.03
N GLY A 276 -16.08 10.33 5.76
CA GLY A 276 -15.59 9.05 5.23
C GLY A 276 -14.08 8.90 5.32
N LEU A 277 -13.33 9.95 4.98
CA LEU A 277 -11.88 9.99 5.12
C LEU A 277 -11.45 9.84 6.58
N GLU A 278 -12.08 10.57 7.49
CA GLU A 278 -11.79 10.50 8.93
C GLU A 278 -12.04 9.10 9.50
N ALA A 279 -13.14 8.45 9.11
CA ALA A 279 -13.44 7.07 9.50
C ALA A 279 -12.37 6.08 8.98
N MET A 280 -11.90 6.25 7.73
CA MET A 280 -10.83 5.44 7.18
C MET A 280 -9.49 5.69 7.90
N VAL A 281 -9.17 6.94 8.23
CA VAL A 281 -7.95 7.30 8.96
C VAL A 281 -7.97 6.72 10.37
N ALA A 282 -9.12 6.68 11.04
CA ALA A 282 -9.29 6.00 12.33
C ALA A 282 -9.01 4.49 12.22
N ALA A 283 -9.57 3.83 11.20
CA ALA A 283 -9.30 2.41 10.95
C ALA A 283 -7.82 2.14 10.63
N LEU A 284 -7.17 3.04 9.90
CA LEU A 284 -5.73 2.97 9.65
C LEU A 284 -4.92 3.15 10.94
N GLU A 285 -5.30 4.09 11.79
CA GLU A 285 -4.65 4.35 13.07
C GLU A 285 -4.67 3.10 13.96
N ASP A 286 -5.81 2.41 14.05
CA ASP A 286 -5.95 1.16 14.79
C ASP A 286 -5.08 0.05 14.20
N ALA A 287 -5.07 -0.11 12.88
CA ALA A 287 -4.25 -1.10 12.20
C ALA A 287 -2.75 -0.85 12.38
N VAL A 288 -2.31 0.41 12.32
CA VAL A 288 -0.91 0.80 12.57
C VAL A 288 -0.55 0.59 14.03
N ARG A 289 -1.43 0.91 14.97
CA ARG A 289 -1.22 0.68 16.41
C ARG A 289 -1.06 -0.81 16.73
N ALA A 290 -1.80 -1.68 16.05
CA ALA A 290 -1.68 -3.13 16.18
C ALA A 290 -0.40 -3.69 15.54
N HIS A 291 0.10 -3.07 14.47
CA HIS A 291 1.23 -3.57 13.68
C HIS A 291 2.25 -2.46 13.33
N PRO A 292 2.80 -1.72 14.30
CA PRO A 292 3.59 -0.50 14.04
C PRO A 292 4.84 -0.76 13.19
N THR A 293 5.51 -1.90 13.37
CA THR A 293 6.72 -2.26 12.61
C THR A 293 6.44 -2.85 11.23
N GLN A 294 5.17 -2.95 10.85
CA GLN A 294 4.74 -3.34 9.52
C GLN A 294 4.21 -2.15 8.69
N TRP A 295 4.28 -0.92 9.21
CA TRP A 295 3.89 0.30 8.51
C TRP A 295 5.12 0.96 7.87
N PHE A 296 5.20 0.90 6.53
CA PHE A 296 6.42 1.19 5.77
C PHE A 296 6.41 2.60 5.18
N ASN A 297 6.38 3.62 6.02
CA ASN A 297 6.53 4.99 5.61
C ASN A 297 7.95 5.50 5.91
N PHE A 298 8.80 5.51 4.88
CA PHE A 298 10.21 5.95 4.93
C PHE A 298 10.35 7.46 4.65
N PHE A 299 9.29 8.21 4.81
CA PHE A 299 9.25 9.68 4.78
C PHE A 299 8.52 10.17 6.03
N ASP A 300 8.63 11.47 6.34
CA ASP A 300 7.90 12.07 7.44
C ASP A 300 6.42 12.25 7.05
N VAL A 301 5.55 11.47 7.68
CA VAL A 301 4.11 11.47 7.39
C VAL A 301 3.45 12.78 7.82
N TRP A 302 3.99 13.44 8.82
CA TRP A 302 3.49 14.70 9.37
C TRP A 302 4.22 15.93 8.84
N ALA A 303 5.15 15.76 7.88
CA ALA A 303 5.73 16.91 7.21
C ALA A 303 4.65 17.74 6.53
N PRO A 304 4.73 19.08 6.64
CA PRO A 304 3.76 19.93 5.95
C PRO A 304 3.76 19.63 4.46
N PRO A 305 2.57 19.64 3.81
CA PRO A 305 2.50 19.47 2.37
C PRO A 305 3.40 20.52 1.71
N VAL A 306 4.24 20.09 0.78
CA VAL A 306 5.09 21.00 0.03
C VAL A 306 4.18 21.87 -0.80
N ASP A 307 4.09 23.16 -0.46
CA ASP A 307 3.32 24.15 -1.21
C ASP A 307 3.83 24.16 -2.65
N ARG A 308 3.01 23.74 -3.57
CA ARG A 308 3.25 23.85 -5.00
C ARG A 308 2.42 25.02 -5.51
N SER A 309 2.89 26.24 -5.12
CA SER A 309 2.46 27.45 -5.79
C SER A 309 2.89 27.45 -7.26
#